data_2839ebb3d3aa472b5d236ac00ebd6b6a
#
_entry.id   2839ebb3d3aa472b5d236ac00ebd6b6a
#
_cell.length_a   1.000
_cell.length_b   1.000
_cell.length_c   1.000
_cell.angle_alpha   90.00
_cell.angle_beta   90.00
_cell.angle_gamma   90.00
#
_symmetry.space_group_name_H-M   'P 1'
#
loop_
_entity.id
_entity.type
_entity.pdbx_description
1 polymer ?
#
loop_
_entity_poly.entity_id
_entity_poly.type
_entity_poly.pdbx_seq_one_letter_code
_entity_poly.pdbx_strand_id
1 'polypeptide(L)'
;MPETISFLAALLSGWLLVRLILWRSEELSALARTAVGVVDALLSPLPEAEKLPLVERQNLQLLKALGRFFLRIGMALAAAWAAVEAGDLLGEPQGPWTSWHWGVFSLGATLPFLRRSKPQGPYSVIQQLFHHLVLDHPNIGRRLFEREVRRVLKGQPRPERPFLIVTGLARAGTTSLLNRLSETGLFASLNYRHMPFLMAPGTWARWNKPKRIEAKERSHGDGIEVSLDSNEALEEYFFSAYDDKVQKASLMEYSLSEERAVDYANYRALVSAEQGGRVYLAKNNNALLRYGSLSKHFPTMRTVVLFRQPIFHAASLMEMHEHFSAEQEKDPFFLTYMNWLGHFEFGQNCKAFSFADGSGMPDKLPVTLDDWLERWMAYYERVLALKDDQMLLLSYDRYCKQPGEAVEVLLNAVGLPSSDLALGAHQNERPEPEGASEEVLRRALALYDRLLIHEMPLGA
;
A
#
# COMPACT_ATOMS: atom_id res chain seq x y z
N MET A 1 -20.63 -54.82 -6.61
CA MET A 1 -19.82 -54.33 -7.74
C MET A 1 -20.51 -53.23 -8.57
N PRO A 2 -21.78 -53.31 -9.01
CA PRO A 2 -22.42 -52.25 -9.81
C PRO A 2 -22.51 -50.90 -9.09
N GLU A 3 -22.89 -50.85 -7.82
CA GLU A 3 -22.96 -49.63 -7.03
C GLU A 3 -21.58 -48.91 -6.87
N THR A 4 -20.50 -49.69 -6.76
CA THR A 4 -19.14 -49.18 -6.65
C THR A 4 -18.72 -48.44 -7.92
N ILE A 5 -19.12 -48.95 -9.10
CA ILE A 5 -18.83 -48.32 -10.40
C ILE A 5 -19.58 -46.99 -10.53
N SER A 6 -20.85 -46.95 -10.16
CA SER A 6 -21.67 -45.73 -10.17
C SER A 6 -21.13 -44.64 -9.25
N PHE A 7 -20.68 -44.98 -8.05
CA PHE A 7 -20.04 -44.02 -7.13
C PHE A 7 -18.69 -43.51 -7.66
N LEU A 8 -17.88 -44.40 -8.29
CA LEU A 8 -16.63 -43.98 -8.92
C LEU A 8 -16.88 -43.03 -10.11
N ALA A 9 -17.91 -43.30 -10.90
CA ALA A 9 -18.33 -42.43 -12.00
C ALA A 9 -18.80 -41.05 -11.48
N ALA A 10 -19.58 -41.02 -10.41
CA ALA A 10 -19.98 -39.75 -9.76
C ALA A 10 -18.78 -38.97 -9.22
N LEU A 11 -17.84 -39.64 -8.57
CA LEU A 11 -16.60 -39.01 -8.08
C LEU A 11 -15.78 -38.41 -9.23
N LEU A 12 -15.57 -39.22 -10.29
CA LEU A 12 -14.80 -38.83 -11.48
C LEU A 12 -15.46 -37.66 -12.23
N SER A 13 -16.79 -37.68 -12.39
CA SER A 13 -17.52 -36.58 -13.05
C SER A 13 -17.41 -35.28 -12.29
N GLY A 14 -17.52 -35.28 -10.97
CA GLY A 14 -17.31 -34.12 -10.13
C GLY A 14 -15.88 -33.58 -10.23
N TRP A 15 -14.88 -34.46 -10.18
CA TRP A 15 -13.48 -34.11 -10.34
C TRP A 15 -13.18 -33.53 -11.73
N LEU A 16 -13.67 -34.17 -12.79
CA LEU A 16 -13.50 -33.71 -14.19
C LEU A 16 -14.13 -32.36 -14.40
N LEU A 17 -15.36 -32.14 -13.93
CA LEU A 17 -16.05 -30.86 -14.05
C LEU A 17 -15.19 -29.72 -13.50
N VAL A 18 -14.79 -29.84 -12.25
CA VAL A 18 -14.01 -28.75 -11.59
C VAL A 18 -12.60 -28.68 -12.13
N ARG A 19 -11.95 -29.82 -12.40
CA ARG A 19 -10.59 -29.85 -12.95
C ARG A 19 -10.49 -29.20 -14.32
N LEU A 20 -11.46 -29.42 -15.19
CA LEU A 20 -11.48 -28.80 -16.52
C LEU A 20 -11.83 -27.31 -16.48
N ILE A 21 -12.73 -26.90 -15.58
CA ILE A 21 -13.02 -25.47 -15.35
C ILE A 21 -11.78 -24.76 -14.81
N LEU A 22 -11.05 -25.38 -13.85
CA LEU A 22 -9.85 -24.78 -13.24
C LEU A 22 -8.57 -25.00 -14.07
N TRP A 23 -8.60 -25.84 -15.09
CA TRP A 23 -7.47 -26.04 -15.99
C TRP A 23 -7.19 -24.77 -16.77
N ARG A 24 -6.07 -24.11 -16.48
CA ARG A 24 -5.71 -22.75 -16.89
C ARG A 24 -6.55 -21.67 -16.17
N SER A 25 -6.40 -21.59 -14.87
CA SER A 25 -6.91 -20.47 -14.05
C SER A 25 -6.47 -19.07 -14.58
N GLU A 26 -5.43 -19.05 -15.41
CA GLU A 26 -4.98 -17.86 -16.16
C GLU A 26 -6.06 -17.25 -17.07
N GLU A 27 -7.02 -18.04 -17.57
CA GLU A 27 -8.11 -17.49 -18.41
C GLU A 27 -9.21 -16.81 -17.60
N LEU A 28 -9.50 -17.27 -16.39
CA LEU A 28 -10.36 -16.52 -15.47
C LEU A 28 -9.70 -15.16 -15.13
N SER A 29 -8.40 -15.19 -14.92
CA SER A 29 -7.60 -14.00 -14.71
C SER A 29 -7.57 -13.10 -15.95
N ALA A 30 -7.48 -13.68 -17.15
CA ALA A 30 -7.55 -12.94 -18.41
C ALA A 30 -8.94 -12.34 -18.65
N LEU A 31 -10.02 -13.08 -18.36
CA LEU A 31 -11.39 -12.58 -18.41
C LEU A 31 -11.57 -11.38 -17.47
N ALA A 32 -11.12 -11.51 -16.23
CA ALA A 32 -11.21 -10.45 -15.25
C ALA A 32 -10.38 -9.22 -15.65
N ARG A 33 -9.14 -9.40 -16.15
CA ARG A 33 -8.31 -8.30 -16.70
C ARG A 33 -9.00 -7.60 -17.88
N THR A 34 -9.61 -8.36 -18.77
CA THR A 34 -10.31 -7.79 -19.94
C THR A 34 -11.56 -7.00 -19.50
N ALA A 35 -12.29 -7.48 -18.48
CA ALA A 35 -13.42 -6.75 -17.91
C ALA A 35 -12.98 -5.43 -17.27
N VAL A 36 -11.87 -5.43 -16.53
CA VAL A 36 -11.27 -4.20 -15.99
C VAL A 36 -10.84 -3.28 -17.11
N GLY A 37 -10.24 -3.78 -18.20
CA GLY A 37 -9.87 -2.98 -19.36
C GLY A 37 -11.06 -2.23 -20.00
N VAL A 38 -12.27 -2.81 -19.97
CA VAL A 38 -13.50 -2.09 -20.39
C VAL A 38 -13.81 -0.95 -19.43
N VAL A 39 -13.70 -1.18 -18.12
CA VAL A 39 -13.95 -0.14 -17.10
C VAL A 39 -12.92 0.99 -17.23
N ASP A 40 -11.65 0.65 -17.41
CA ASP A 40 -10.57 1.61 -17.61
C ASP A 40 -10.82 2.49 -18.86
N ALA A 41 -11.23 1.87 -19.96
CA ALA A 41 -11.59 2.59 -21.18
C ALA A 41 -12.77 3.55 -20.97
N LEU A 42 -13.81 3.11 -20.24
CA LEU A 42 -14.98 3.94 -19.93
C LEU A 42 -14.64 5.11 -18.99
N LEU A 43 -13.77 4.89 -18.01
CA LEU A 43 -13.38 5.89 -17.01
C LEU A 43 -12.18 6.76 -17.45
N SER A 44 -11.59 6.47 -18.63
CA SER A 44 -10.44 7.22 -19.14
C SER A 44 -10.79 8.71 -19.33
N PRO A 45 -9.85 9.65 -19.15
CA PRO A 45 -10.06 11.08 -19.36
C PRO A 45 -10.02 11.50 -20.84
N LEU A 46 -9.96 10.55 -21.78
CA LEU A 46 -9.89 10.79 -23.20
C LEU A 46 -11.17 11.45 -23.74
N PRO A 47 -11.08 12.25 -24.83
CA PRO A 47 -12.25 12.74 -25.56
C PRO A 47 -13.12 11.58 -26.06
N GLU A 48 -14.44 11.76 -26.15
CA GLU A 48 -15.37 10.70 -26.56
C GLU A 48 -15.03 10.06 -27.91
N ALA A 49 -14.52 10.86 -28.86
CA ALA A 49 -14.12 10.36 -30.17
C ALA A 49 -12.96 9.35 -30.13
N GLU A 50 -12.06 9.45 -29.16
CA GLU A 50 -10.94 8.53 -28.95
C GLU A 50 -11.34 7.39 -28.00
N LYS A 51 -12.25 7.64 -27.08
CA LYS A 51 -12.74 6.68 -26.11
C LYS A 51 -13.58 5.59 -26.74
N LEU A 52 -14.46 5.93 -27.68
CA LEU A 52 -15.40 4.98 -28.27
C LEU A 52 -14.72 3.80 -28.97
N PRO A 53 -13.70 3.99 -29.85
CA PRO A 53 -12.99 2.87 -30.47
C PRO A 53 -12.25 2.00 -29.44
N LEU A 54 -11.75 2.59 -28.36
CA LEU A 54 -11.07 1.86 -27.29
C LEU A 54 -12.06 0.95 -26.54
N VAL A 55 -13.23 1.48 -26.17
CA VAL A 55 -14.29 0.72 -25.51
C VAL A 55 -14.80 -0.41 -26.40
N GLU A 56 -15.02 -0.16 -27.69
CA GLU A 56 -15.45 -1.17 -28.65
C GLU A 56 -14.43 -2.32 -28.76
N ARG A 57 -13.13 -1.98 -28.86
CA ARG A 57 -12.04 -2.98 -28.89
C ARG A 57 -12.01 -3.83 -27.63
N GLN A 58 -12.12 -3.20 -26.46
CA GLN A 58 -12.11 -3.89 -25.18
C GLN A 58 -13.36 -4.77 -25.00
N ASN A 59 -14.54 -4.27 -25.40
CA ASN A 59 -15.77 -5.06 -25.39
C ASN A 59 -15.69 -6.30 -26.29
N LEU A 60 -15.10 -6.16 -27.49
CA LEU A 60 -14.89 -7.30 -28.38
C LEU A 60 -13.94 -8.34 -27.77
N GLN A 61 -12.89 -7.90 -27.10
CA GLN A 61 -11.98 -8.81 -26.37
C GLN A 61 -12.70 -9.51 -25.22
N LEU A 62 -13.52 -8.79 -24.47
CA LEU A 62 -14.33 -9.35 -23.39
C LEU A 62 -15.33 -10.39 -23.90
N LEU A 63 -16.04 -10.12 -24.99
CA LEU A 63 -16.96 -11.06 -25.63
C LEU A 63 -16.23 -12.33 -26.09
N LYS A 64 -15.06 -12.21 -26.69
CA LYS A 64 -14.21 -13.36 -27.09
C LYS A 64 -13.75 -14.17 -25.87
N ALA A 65 -13.39 -13.50 -24.78
CA ALA A 65 -12.98 -14.17 -23.53
C ALA A 65 -14.17 -14.91 -22.87
N LEU A 66 -15.34 -14.27 -22.83
CA LEU A 66 -16.59 -14.90 -22.35
C LEU A 66 -16.98 -16.11 -23.21
N GLY A 67 -16.92 -15.98 -24.53
CA GLY A 67 -17.23 -17.09 -25.43
C GLY A 67 -16.33 -18.29 -25.19
N ARG A 68 -15.02 -18.08 -25.02
CA ARG A 68 -14.05 -19.16 -24.66
C ARG A 68 -14.36 -19.76 -23.30
N PHE A 69 -14.71 -18.95 -22.31
CA PHE A 69 -15.09 -19.41 -20.98
C PHE A 69 -16.34 -20.28 -20.99
N PHE A 70 -17.41 -19.83 -21.66
CA PHE A 70 -18.65 -20.63 -21.79
C PHE A 70 -18.47 -21.91 -22.60
N LEU A 71 -17.65 -21.87 -23.66
CA LEU A 71 -17.31 -23.06 -24.42
C LEU A 71 -16.63 -24.13 -23.51
N ARG A 72 -15.76 -23.70 -22.63
CA ARG A 72 -15.11 -24.59 -21.65
C ARG A 72 -16.07 -25.17 -20.63
N ILE A 73 -16.96 -24.35 -20.09
CA ILE A 73 -18.00 -24.84 -19.19
C ILE A 73 -18.80 -25.93 -19.93
N GLY A 74 -19.18 -25.66 -21.17
CA GLY A 74 -19.87 -26.65 -22.00
C GLY A 74 -19.06 -27.94 -22.19
N MET A 75 -17.76 -27.84 -22.49
CA MET A 75 -16.87 -29.00 -22.61
C MET A 75 -16.71 -29.77 -21.27
N ALA A 76 -16.59 -29.03 -20.16
CA ALA A 76 -16.48 -29.65 -18.85
C ALA A 76 -17.76 -30.37 -18.42
N LEU A 77 -18.93 -29.81 -18.73
CA LEU A 77 -20.22 -30.45 -18.52
C LEU A 77 -20.40 -31.68 -19.39
N ALA A 78 -20.00 -31.59 -20.68
CA ALA A 78 -20.05 -32.74 -21.59
C ALA A 78 -19.12 -33.86 -21.13
N ALA A 79 -17.91 -33.55 -20.66
CA ALA A 79 -16.98 -34.54 -20.12
C ALA A 79 -17.51 -35.19 -18.81
N ALA A 80 -18.08 -34.37 -17.92
CA ALA A 80 -18.70 -34.88 -16.70
C ALA A 80 -19.91 -35.81 -17.02
N TRP A 81 -20.76 -35.41 -17.98
CA TRP A 81 -21.87 -36.23 -18.47
C TRP A 81 -21.37 -37.53 -19.07
N ALA A 82 -20.38 -37.50 -19.95
CA ALA A 82 -19.80 -38.67 -20.56
C ALA A 82 -19.23 -39.67 -19.51
N ALA A 83 -18.67 -39.17 -18.41
CA ALA A 83 -18.19 -40.00 -17.31
C ALA A 83 -19.33 -40.71 -16.57
N VAL A 84 -20.50 -40.09 -16.44
CA VAL A 84 -21.69 -40.68 -15.86
C VAL A 84 -22.24 -41.77 -16.80
N GLU A 85 -22.44 -41.47 -18.09
CA GLU A 85 -22.89 -42.41 -19.11
C GLU A 85 -21.97 -43.63 -19.23
N ALA A 86 -20.65 -43.42 -19.19
CA ALA A 86 -19.69 -44.52 -19.17
C ALA A 86 -19.82 -45.41 -17.92
N GLY A 87 -20.14 -44.81 -16.77
CA GLY A 87 -20.43 -45.54 -15.54
C GLY A 87 -21.69 -46.43 -15.66
N ASP A 88 -22.74 -45.91 -16.28
CA ASP A 88 -24.01 -46.63 -16.50
C ASP A 88 -23.87 -47.73 -17.56
N LEU A 89 -22.99 -47.55 -18.54
CA LEU A 89 -22.67 -48.59 -19.54
C LEU A 89 -21.83 -49.75 -18.97
N LEU A 90 -20.98 -49.49 -17.99
CA LEU A 90 -20.09 -50.47 -17.36
C LEU A 90 -20.71 -51.14 -16.13
N GLY A 91 -21.83 -50.59 -15.61
CA GLY A 91 -22.62 -51.09 -14.49
C GLY A 91 -24.06 -51.42 -14.92
N GLU A 92 -24.90 -51.79 -13.98
CA GLU A 92 -26.35 -51.86 -14.21
C GLU A 92 -26.90 -50.40 -14.23
N PRO A 93 -27.84 -50.08 -15.17
CA PRO A 93 -28.47 -48.77 -15.20
C PRO A 93 -29.09 -48.45 -13.84
N GLN A 94 -28.53 -47.52 -13.15
CA GLN A 94 -29.04 -47.02 -11.87
C GLN A 94 -30.13 -45.99 -12.17
N GLY A 95 -31.20 -46.04 -11.44
CA GLY A 95 -32.23 -44.98 -11.48
C GLY A 95 -31.70 -43.61 -11.13
N PRO A 96 -32.55 -42.60 -10.92
CA PRO A 96 -32.09 -41.22 -10.65
C PRO A 96 -31.12 -41.17 -9.47
N TRP A 97 -30.09 -40.35 -9.62
CA TRP A 97 -29.04 -40.15 -8.60
C TRP A 97 -29.63 -39.94 -7.20
N THR A 98 -29.18 -40.76 -6.25
CA THR A 98 -29.53 -40.67 -4.84
C THR A 98 -28.70 -39.56 -4.17
N SER A 99 -29.08 -39.19 -2.95
CA SER A 99 -28.32 -38.20 -2.13
C SER A 99 -26.84 -38.60 -1.96
N TRP A 100 -26.53 -39.89 -1.96
CA TRP A 100 -25.17 -40.41 -1.87
C TRP A 100 -24.35 -40.14 -3.13
N HIS A 101 -24.93 -40.27 -4.33
CA HIS A 101 -24.26 -39.95 -5.59
C HIS A 101 -23.90 -38.44 -5.64
N TRP A 102 -24.81 -37.59 -5.23
CA TRP A 102 -24.54 -36.13 -5.11
C TRP A 102 -23.48 -35.81 -4.07
N GLY A 103 -23.45 -36.54 -2.95
CA GLY A 103 -22.40 -36.42 -1.94
C GLY A 103 -21.02 -36.80 -2.48
N VAL A 104 -20.92 -37.91 -3.20
CA VAL A 104 -19.65 -38.37 -3.80
C VAL A 104 -19.22 -37.47 -4.96
N PHE A 105 -20.15 -36.98 -5.79
CA PHE A 105 -19.89 -35.99 -6.82
C PHE A 105 -19.30 -34.73 -6.20
N SER A 106 -19.90 -34.22 -5.13
CA SER A 106 -19.41 -33.03 -4.41
C SER A 106 -18.02 -33.26 -3.84
N LEU A 107 -17.75 -34.45 -3.30
CA LEU A 107 -16.40 -34.82 -2.84
C LEU A 107 -15.40 -34.80 -4.01
N GLY A 108 -15.76 -35.40 -5.16
CA GLY A 108 -14.94 -35.35 -6.38
C GLY A 108 -14.65 -33.91 -6.83
N ALA A 109 -15.65 -33.05 -6.77
CA ALA A 109 -15.53 -31.65 -7.12
C ALA A 109 -14.59 -30.85 -6.18
N THR A 110 -14.37 -31.30 -4.93
CA THR A 110 -13.45 -30.65 -3.99
C THR A 110 -11.98 -31.05 -4.16
N LEU A 111 -11.70 -32.24 -4.71
CA LEU A 111 -10.35 -32.77 -4.87
C LEU A 111 -9.36 -31.85 -5.62
N PRO A 112 -9.75 -31.14 -6.72
CA PRO A 112 -8.85 -30.23 -7.41
C PRO A 112 -8.37 -29.06 -6.56
N PHE A 113 -9.13 -28.67 -5.52
CA PHE A 113 -8.76 -27.58 -4.63
C PHE A 113 -7.71 -27.97 -3.59
N LEU A 114 -7.54 -29.27 -3.30
CA LEU A 114 -6.54 -29.75 -2.36
C LEU A 114 -5.09 -29.59 -2.87
N ARG A 115 -4.91 -29.42 -4.17
CA ARG A 115 -3.61 -29.26 -4.84
C ARG A 115 -3.36 -27.84 -5.37
N ARG A 116 -4.01 -26.82 -4.84
CA ARG A 116 -3.70 -25.44 -5.26
C ARG A 116 -2.28 -25.07 -4.88
N SER A 117 -1.46 -24.80 -5.88
CA SER A 117 -0.21 -24.06 -5.69
C SER A 117 -0.52 -22.71 -5.03
N LYS A 118 0.29 -22.33 -4.03
CA LYS A 118 0.20 -21.00 -3.43
C LYS A 118 0.37 -19.94 -4.53
N PRO A 119 -0.39 -18.83 -4.50
CA PRO A 119 -0.16 -17.73 -5.43
C PRO A 119 1.30 -17.27 -5.32
N GLN A 120 1.91 -16.93 -6.45
CA GLN A 120 3.31 -16.50 -6.54
C GLN A 120 3.54 -15.05 -5.99
N GLY A 121 2.61 -14.48 -5.26
CA GLY A 121 2.71 -13.15 -4.69
C GLY A 121 1.83 -12.98 -3.46
N PRO A 122 1.94 -11.84 -2.74
CA PRO A 122 1.15 -11.57 -1.54
C PRO A 122 -0.35 -11.44 -1.81
N TYR A 123 -0.75 -11.12 -3.04
CA TYR A 123 -2.13 -10.91 -3.45
C TYR A 123 -2.58 -11.90 -4.52
N SER A 124 -3.78 -12.44 -4.35
CA SER A 124 -4.44 -13.22 -5.41
C SER A 124 -4.81 -12.30 -6.60
N VAL A 125 -4.99 -12.89 -7.80
CA VAL A 125 -5.36 -12.12 -9.00
C VAL A 125 -6.64 -11.29 -8.81
N ILE A 126 -7.62 -11.83 -8.09
CA ILE A 126 -8.87 -11.11 -7.78
C ILE A 126 -8.60 -9.90 -6.87
N GLN A 127 -7.72 -10.07 -5.88
CA GLN A 127 -7.32 -8.94 -5.02
C GLN A 127 -6.56 -7.88 -5.82
N GLN A 128 -5.62 -8.28 -6.68
CA GLN A 128 -4.89 -7.36 -7.56
C GLN A 128 -5.85 -6.56 -8.45
N LEU A 129 -6.83 -7.21 -9.07
CA LEU A 129 -7.86 -6.55 -9.89
C LEU A 129 -8.71 -5.58 -9.08
N PHE A 130 -9.04 -5.94 -7.84
CA PHE A 130 -9.82 -5.09 -6.97
C PHE A 130 -9.02 -3.85 -6.51
N HIS A 131 -7.73 -4.03 -6.24
CA HIS A 131 -6.82 -2.91 -5.98
C HIS A 131 -6.72 -1.99 -7.20
N HIS A 132 -6.52 -2.56 -8.40
CA HIS A 132 -6.48 -1.80 -9.65
C HIS A 132 -7.76 -0.99 -9.84
N LEU A 133 -8.94 -1.61 -9.75
CA LEU A 133 -10.23 -0.94 -9.94
C LEU A 133 -10.42 0.25 -8.99
N VAL A 134 -9.99 0.15 -7.75
CA VAL A 134 -10.23 1.19 -6.74
C VAL A 134 -9.13 2.24 -6.72
N LEU A 135 -7.85 1.81 -6.78
CA LEU A 135 -6.71 2.71 -6.61
C LEU A 135 -6.33 3.44 -7.91
N ASP A 136 -6.57 2.82 -9.07
CA ASP A 136 -6.27 3.43 -10.36
C ASP A 136 -7.36 4.42 -10.82
N HIS A 137 -8.52 4.37 -10.17
CA HIS A 137 -9.64 5.27 -10.44
C HIS A 137 -9.96 6.17 -9.23
N PRO A 138 -9.19 7.25 -9.01
CA PRO A 138 -9.36 8.14 -7.85
C PRO A 138 -10.78 8.69 -7.68
N ASN A 139 -11.53 8.83 -8.78
CA ASN A 139 -12.94 9.27 -8.77
C ASN A 139 -13.84 8.35 -7.92
N ILE A 140 -13.55 7.03 -7.89
CA ILE A 140 -14.28 6.07 -7.06
C ILE A 140 -13.98 6.37 -5.60
N GLY A 141 -12.70 6.49 -5.26
CA GLY A 141 -12.25 6.85 -3.91
C GLY A 141 -12.85 8.16 -3.41
N ARG A 142 -12.82 9.22 -4.24
CA ARG A 142 -13.38 10.54 -3.90
C ARG A 142 -14.89 10.48 -3.63
N ARG A 143 -15.67 9.80 -4.47
CA ARG A 143 -17.12 9.63 -4.25
C ARG A 143 -17.44 8.87 -2.97
N LEU A 144 -16.66 7.84 -2.66
CA LEU A 144 -16.80 7.09 -1.41
C LEU A 144 -16.44 7.95 -0.20
N PHE A 145 -15.37 8.73 -0.28
CA PHE A 145 -14.96 9.70 0.72
C PHE A 145 -16.06 10.71 1.03
N GLU A 146 -16.58 11.40 0.01
CA GLU A 146 -17.68 12.37 0.17
C GLU A 146 -18.92 11.74 0.81
N ARG A 147 -19.25 10.51 0.40
CA ARG A 147 -20.39 9.78 0.99
C ARG A 147 -20.13 9.44 2.46
N GLU A 148 -18.90 9.05 2.79
CA GLU A 148 -18.53 8.74 4.16
C GLU A 148 -18.49 9.99 5.04
N VAL A 149 -17.94 11.10 4.54
CA VAL A 149 -17.97 12.42 5.19
C VAL A 149 -19.42 12.81 5.56
N ARG A 150 -20.34 12.79 4.57
CA ARG A 150 -21.76 13.11 4.82
C ARG A 150 -22.39 12.20 5.85
N ARG A 151 -22.06 10.92 5.87
CA ARG A 151 -22.66 9.94 6.79
C ARG A 151 -22.10 10.03 8.21
N VAL A 152 -20.77 10.10 8.34
CA VAL A 152 -20.06 10.01 9.63
C VAL A 152 -19.96 11.38 10.30
N LEU A 153 -19.61 12.40 9.53
CA LEU A 153 -19.37 13.75 10.05
C LEU A 153 -20.62 14.60 10.06
N LYS A 154 -21.70 14.21 9.37
CA LYS A 154 -23.02 14.87 9.34
C LYS A 154 -22.96 16.37 9.02
N GLY A 155 -21.95 16.81 8.26
CA GLY A 155 -21.77 18.22 7.88
C GLY A 155 -21.46 19.19 9.03
N GLN A 156 -21.15 18.70 10.23
CA GLN A 156 -20.79 19.57 11.34
C GLN A 156 -19.32 19.94 11.30
N PRO A 157 -18.98 21.22 11.42
CA PRO A 157 -17.60 21.66 11.62
C PRO A 157 -17.04 20.97 12.86
N ARG A 158 -15.87 20.38 12.75
CA ARG A 158 -15.18 19.80 13.90
C ARG A 158 -14.10 20.75 14.38
N PRO A 159 -13.93 20.90 15.71
CA PRO A 159 -12.80 21.65 16.23
C PRO A 159 -11.53 20.98 15.71
N GLU A 160 -10.58 21.79 15.31
CA GLU A 160 -9.26 21.30 14.92
C GLU A 160 -8.64 20.60 16.14
N ARG A 161 -8.13 19.40 15.88
CA ARG A 161 -7.45 18.59 16.91
C ARG A 161 -5.99 18.47 16.55
N PRO A 162 -5.10 18.43 17.54
CA PRO A 162 -3.71 18.10 17.31
C PRO A 162 -3.58 16.77 16.55
N PHE A 163 -2.56 16.67 15.71
CA PHE A 163 -2.21 15.46 15.01
C PHE A 163 -0.71 15.43 14.70
N LEU A 164 -0.19 14.23 14.44
CA LEU A 164 1.23 14.01 14.23
C LEU A 164 1.51 13.40 12.85
N ILE A 165 2.45 13.97 12.13
CA ILE A 165 3.00 13.40 10.90
C ILE A 165 4.44 12.98 11.16
N VAL A 166 4.75 11.71 10.90
CA VAL A 166 6.11 11.18 10.88
C VAL A 166 6.63 11.24 9.45
N THR A 167 7.71 11.95 9.23
CA THR A 167 8.32 12.11 7.91
C THR A 167 9.85 12.05 7.99
N GLY A 168 10.49 12.13 6.86
CA GLY A 168 11.92 12.05 6.64
C GLY A 168 12.18 11.36 5.32
N LEU A 169 13.42 11.45 4.85
CA LEU A 169 13.80 10.65 3.70
C LEU A 169 13.62 9.17 4.03
N ALA A 170 13.18 8.37 3.07
CA ALA A 170 13.01 6.94 3.30
C ALA A 170 14.26 6.32 3.95
N ARG A 171 14.13 5.28 4.75
CA ARG A 171 15.22 4.63 5.51
C ARG A 171 15.79 5.45 6.69
N ALA A 172 15.17 6.58 7.05
CA ALA A 172 15.53 7.34 8.25
C ALA A 172 15.00 6.73 9.58
N GLY A 173 14.28 5.62 9.56
CA GLY A 173 13.66 5.01 10.75
C GLY A 173 12.20 5.40 10.97
N THR A 174 11.56 6.06 10.02
CA THR A 174 10.17 6.55 10.12
C THR A 174 9.14 5.46 10.41
N THR A 175 9.29 4.25 9.85
CA THR A 175 8.38 3.13 10.14
C THR A 175 8.56 2.61 11.57
N SER A 176 9.79 2.54 12.07
CA SER A 176 10.06 2.15 13.46
C SER A 176 9.37 3.10 14.44
N LEU A 177 9.52 4.41 14.23
CA LEU A 177 8.86 5.41 15.08
C LEU A 177 7.33 5.35 14.96
N LEU A 178 6.77 5.19 13.73
CA LEU A 178 5.33 5.01 13.54
C LEU A 178 4.79 3.83 14.35
N ASN A 179 5.48 2.70 14.31
CA ASN A 179 5.07 1.50 15.04
C ASN A 179 5.09 1.73 16.56
N ARG A 180 6.16 2.35 17.09
CA ARG A 180 6.27 2.65 18.53
C ARG A 180 5.19 3.62 19.00
N LEU A 181 4.90 4.67 18.24
CA LEU A 181 3.79 5.57 18.54
C LEU A 181 2.43 4.84 18.51
N SER A 182 2.24 3.94 17.56
CA SER A 182 1.00 3.16 17.44
C SER A 182 0.81 2.16 18.56
N GLU A 183 1.89 1.56 19.08
CA GLU A 183 1.88 0.64 20.23
C GLU A 183 1.34 1.31 21.51
N THR A 184 1.41 2.64 21.62
CA THR A 184 0.79 3.38 22.75
C THR A 184 -0.74 3.23 22.80
N GLY A 185 -1.36 2.86 21.68
CA GLY A 185 -2.83 2.77 21.57
C GLY A 185 -3.56 4.11 21.57
N LEU A 186 -2.85 5.24 21.58
CA LEU A 186 -3.40 6.60 21.66
C LEU A 186 -3.69 7.21 20.29
N PHE A 187 -3.14 6.63 19.23
CA PHE A 187 -3.23 7.14 17.87
C PHE A 187 -4.16 6.31 16.97
N ALA A 188 -4.67 6.98 15.95
CA ALA A 188 -5.41 6.42 14.84
C ALA A 188 -4.58 6.59 13.56
N SER A 189 -4.29 5.48 12.88
CA SER A 189 -3.50 5.47 11.64
C SER A 189 -4.14 4.58 10.58
N LEU A 190 -3.83 4.86 9.32
CA LEU A 190 -4.12 3.92 8.26
C LEU A 190 -3.24 2.68 8.38
N ASN A 191 -3.83 1.53 8.08
CA ASN A 191 -3.15 0.24 8.05
C ASN A 191 -3.61 -0.57 6.83
N TYR A 192 -2.99 -1.70 6.58
CA TYR A 192 -3.31 -2.57 5.43
C TYR A 192 -4.77 -3.05 5.40
N ARG A 193 -5.47 -3.03 6.52
CA ARG A 193 -6.90 -3.39 6.61
C ARG A 193 -7.79 -2.42 5.81
N HIS A 194 -7.36 -1.17 5.63
CA HIS A 194 -8.09 -0.16 4.88
C HIS A 194 -7.94 -0.29 3.36
N MET A 195 -6.97 -1.11 2.90
CA MET A 195 -6.75 -1.35 1.47
C MET A 195 -7.89 -2.16 0.84
N PRO A 196 -8.32 -1.82 -0.38
CA PRO A 196 -7.87 -0.70 -1.23
C PRO A 196 -8.68 0.60 -1.03
N PHE A 197 -9.58 0.69 -0.05
CA PHE A 197 -10.48 1.83 0.14
C PHE A 197 -9.91 2.90 1.07
N LEU A 198 -8.70 3.35 0.79
CA LEU A 198 -7.97 4.30 1.64
C LEU A 198 -8.71 5.61 1.88
N MET A 199 -9.54 6.05 0.91
CA MET A 199 -10.36 7.27 1.02
C MET A 199 -11.62 7.11 1.90
N ALA A 200 -12.04 5.87 2.20
CA ALA A 200 -13.26 5.58 2.95
C ALA A 200 -13.04 4.45 3.98
N PRO A 201 -12.16 4.67 4.98
CA PRO A 201 -11.69 3.63 5.90
C PRO A 201 -12.83 2.96 6.68
N GLY A 202 -13.77 3.72 7.21
CA GLY A 202 -14.89 3.18 7.99
C GLY A 202 -15.96 2.49 7.14
N THR A 203 -16.07 2.77 5.85
CA THR A 203 -16.93 2.01 4.94
C THR A 203 -16.38 0.62 4.73
N TRP A 204 -15.08 0.50 4.47
CA TRP A 204 -14.42 -0.78 4.22
C TRP A 204 -14.30 -1.63 5.48
N ALA A 205 -13.93 -1.06 6.62
CA ALA A 205 -13.80 -1.77 7.89
C ALA A 205 -15.04 -2.57 8.29
N ARG A 206 -16.25 -2.13 7.88
CA ARG A 206 -17.50 -2.84 8.13
C ARG A 206 -17.65 -4.12 7.29
N TRP A 207 -17.07 -4.16 6.11
CA TRP A 207 -17.13 -5.29 5.19
C TRP A 207 -15.97 -6.27 5.40
N ASN A 208 -14.82 -5.75 5.79
CA ASN A 208 -13.59 -6.49 5.97
C ASN A 208 -13.38 -6.85 7.45
N LYS A 209 -14.16 -7.80 7.97
CA LYS A 209 -13.93 -8.33 9.32
C LYS A 209 -12.61 -9.08 9.37
N PRO A 210 -11.74 -8.78 10.33
CA PRO A 210 -10.41 -9.36 10.39
C PRO A 210 -10.47 -10.86 10.59
N LYS A 211 -9.92 -11.64 9.64
CA LYS A 211 -9.37 -12.95 9.94
C LYS A 211 -7.98 -12.71 10.51
N ARG A 212 -7.66 -13.35 11.64
CA ARG A 212 -6.30 -13.36 12.17
C ARG A 212 -5.37 -13.89 11.08
N ILE A 213 -4.61 -13.01 10.46
CA ILE A 213 -3.54 -13.38 9.51
C ILE A 213 -2.26 -13.32 10.32
N GLU A 214 -1.49 -14.40 10.26
CA GLU A 214 -0.16 -14.47 10.87
C GLU A 214 0.72 -13.35 10.29
N ALA A 215 1.46 -12.68 11.17
CA ALA A 215 2.41 -11.67 10.79
C ALA A 215 3.47 -12.27 9.86
N LYS A 216 3.82 -11.56 8.79
CA LYS A 216 4.84 -11.95 7.82
C LYS A 216 5.84 -10.83 7.69
N GLU A 217 7.12 -11.15 7.61
CA GLU A 217 8.14 -10.16 7.29
C GLU A 217 7.83 -9.50 5.94
N ARG A 218 7.92 -8.18 5.90
CA ARG A 218 7.69 -7.42 4.66
C ARG A 218 8.87 -7.58 3.71
N SER A 219 8.62 -7.35 2.42
CA SER A 219 9.61 -7.51 1.33
C SER A 219 10.84 -6.58 1.41
N HIS A 220 10.96 -5.77 2.46
CA HIS A 220 12.09 -4.87 2.66
C HIS A 220 13.32 -5.53 3.32
N GLY A 221 13.22 -6.77 3.80
CA GLY A 221 14.32 -7.48 4.47
C GLY A 221 14.88 -6.76 5.70
N ASP A 222 14.05 -5.96 6.38
CA ASP A 222 14.46 -5.13 7.51
C ASP A 222 14.00 -5.67 8.88
N GLY A 223 13.54 -6.93 8.89
CA GLY A 223 13.08 -7.61 10.11
C GLY A 223 11.74 -7.09 10.65
N ILE A 224 11.03 -6.22 9.91
CA ILE A 224 9.72 -5.73 10.33
C ILE A 224 8.64 -6.70 9.84
N GLU A 225 7.97 -7.35 10.79
CA GLU A 225 6.82 -8.17 10.52
C GLU A 225 5.59 -7.30 10.24
N VAL A 226 4.82 -7.64 9.20
CA VAL A 226 3.61 -6.94 8.79
C VAL A 226 2.41 -7.85 8.95
N SER A 227 1.38 -7.34 9.58
CA SER A 227 0.03 -7.91 9.64
C SER A 227 -0.95 -6.97 8.95
N LEU A 228 -2.22 -7.36 8.85
CA LEU A 228 -3.26 -6.44 8.37
C LEU A 228 -3.44 -5.21 9.28
N ASP A 229 -3.05 -5.30 10.53
CA ASP A 229 -3.12 -4.23 11.51
C ASP A 229 -1.87 -3.36 11.56
N SER A 230 -0.83 -3.70 10.79
CA SER A 230 0.39 -2.90 10.71
C SER A 230 0.11 -1.57 10.01
N ASN A 231 0.51 -0.49 10.67
CA ASN A 231 0.41 0.85 10.10
C ASN A 231 1.43 1.04 8.98
N GLU A 232 1.03 1.76 7.93
CA GLU A 232 1.87 1.98 6.76
C GLU A 232 1.69 3.40 6.21
N ALA A 233 2.63 3.83 5.34
CA ALA A 233 2.64 5.11 4.66
C ALA A 233 1.56 5.17 3.55
N LEU A 234 0.30 5.17 3.93
CA LEU A 234 -0.85 5.12 3.01
C LEU A 234 -1.51 6.49 2.79
N GLU A 235 -1.10 7.49 3.54
CA GLU A 235 -1.68 8.83 3.49
C GLU A 235 -1.48 9.52 2.13
N GLU A 236 -0.34 9.25 1.46
CA GLU A 236 -0.02 9.89 0.18
C GLU A 236 -1.09 9.65 -0.88
N TYR A 237 -1.81 8.53 -0.81
CA TYR A 237 -2.92 8.26 -1.71
C TYR A 237 -4.03 9.31 -1.64
N PHE A 238 -4.30 9.90 -0.46
CA PHE A 238 -5.26 10.99 -0.35
C PHE A 238 -4.87 12.16 -1.25
N PHE A 239 -3.62 12.59 -1.21
CA PHE A 239 -3.15 13.73 -1.99
C PHE A 239 -3.09 13.41 -3.49
N SER A 240 -2.56 12.26 -3.85
CA SER A 240 -2.48 11.81 -5.25
C SER A 240 -3.84 11.58 -5.89
N ALA A 241 -4.86 11.23 -5.11
CA ALA A 241 -6.22 11.09 -5.59
C ALA A 241 -6.84 12.41 -6.08
N TYR A 242 -6.33 13.57 -5.63
CA TYR A 242 -6.81 14.89 -6.05
C TYR A 242 -5.91 15.58 -7.05
N ASP A 243 -4.63 15.32 -7.03
CA ASP A 243 -3.66 15.92 -7.96
C ASP A 243 -2.55 14.95 -8.34
N ASP A 244 -2.75 14.26 -9.46
CA ASP A 244 -1.77 13.34 -10.03
C ASP A 244 -0.59 14.04 -10.73
N LYS A 245 -0.72 15.34 -11.04
CA LYS A 245 0.29 16.10 -11.78
C LYS A 245 1.56 16.31 -10.96
N VAL A 246 1.42 16.41 -9.64
CA VAL A 246 2.54 16.59 -8.71
C VAL A 246 3.53 15.43 -8.77
N GLN A 247 3.10 14.25 -9.21
CA GLN A 247 3.89 13.03 -9.19
C GLN A 247 4.34 12.52 -10.58
N LYS A 248 3.99 13.22 -11.69
CA LYS A 248 4.21 12.67 -13.05
C LYS A 248 5.67 12.58 -13.46
N ALA A 249 6.44 13.64 -13.33
CA ALA A 249 7.84 13.68 -13.75
C ALA A 249 8.82 13.72 -12.57
N SER A 250 8.53 14.56 -11.57
CA SER A 250 9.27 14.70 -10.33
C SER A 250 8.28 14.86 -9.17
N LEU A 251 8.77 14.74 -7.94
CA LEU A 251 7.99 15.02 -6.75
C LEU A 251 8.09 16.54 -6.46
N MET A 252 7.09 17.28 -6.90
CA MET A 252 7.09 18.75 -6.82
C MET A 252 6.46 19.27 -5.54
N GLU A 253 7.07 20.31 -4.98
CA GLU A 253 6.46 21.09 -3.90
C GLU A 253 5.19 21.81 -4.39
N TYR A 254 4.13 21.79 -3.58
CA TYR A 254 2.86 22.41 -3.93
C TYR A 254 2.07 22.87 -2.70
N SER A 255 1.14 23.82 -2.93
CA SER A 255 0.26 24.32 -1.89
C SER A 255 -1.14 23.74 -1.99
N LEU A 256 -1.74 23.38 -0.86
CA LEU A 256 -3.13 22.99 -0.78
C LEU A 256 -4.04 24.21 -0.97
N SER A 257 -5.15 24.04 -1.70
CA SER A 257 -6.25 24.99 -1.67
C SER A 257 -7.02 24.87 -0.35
N GLU A 258 -7.80 25.93 0.00
CA GLU A 258 -8.70 25.89 1.16
C GLU A 258 -9.65 24.67 1.13
N GLU A 259 -10.19 24.37 -0.05
CA GLU A 259 -11.05 23.20 -0.25
C GLU A 259 -10.32 21.90 0.10
N ARG A 260 -9.07 21.73 -0.36
CA ARG A 260 -8.28 20.52 -0.06
C ARG A 260 -7.86 20.45 1.40
N ALA A 261 -7.62 21.58 2.03
CA ALA A 261 -7.36 21.63 3.47
C ALA A 261 -8.58 21.15 4.27
N VAL A 262 -9.79 21.58 3.89
CA VAL A 262 -11.05 21.08 4.50
C VAL A 262 -11.23 19.58 4.26
N ASP A 263 -10.99 19.10 3.03
CA ASP A 263 -11.07 17.67 2.73
C ASP A 263 -10.05 16.86 3.52
N TYR A 264 -8.84 17.36 3.68
CA TYR A 264 -7.82 16.68 4.49
C TYR A 264 -8.18 16.66 5.98
N ALA A 265 -8.78 17.73 6.51
CA ALA A 265 -9.32 17.74 7.86
C ALA A 265 -10.44 16.70 8.05
N ASN A 266 -11.36 16.60 7.08
CA ASN A 266 -12.40 15.58 7.07
C ASN A 266 -11.83 14.17 6.98
N TYR A 267 -10.82 13.96 6.15
CA TYR A 267 -10.15 12.68 6.00
C TYR A 267 -9.52 12.19 7.32
N ARG A 268 -8.75 13.05 7.99
CA ARG A 268 -8.19 12.75 9.31
C ARG A 268 -9.28 12.43 10.34
N ALA A 269 -10.38 13.18 10.29
CA ALA A 269 -11.52 12.95 11.17
C ALA A 269 -12.21 11.59 10.91
N LEU A 270 -12.28 11.12 9.67
CA LEU A 270 -12.81 9.78 9.34
C LEU A 270 -11.92 8.66 9.88
N VAL A 271 -10.59 8.77 9.69
CA VAL A 271 -9.63 7.80 10.24
C VAL A 271 -9.70 7.76 11.78
N SER A 272 -9.74 8.93 12.40
CA SER A 272 -9.89 9.06 13.86
C SER A 272 -11.22 8.45 14.36
N ALA A 273 -12.32 8.74 13.67
CA ALA A 273 -13.65 8.24 14.06
C ALA A 273 -13.77 6.71 13.93
N GLU A 274 -13.15 6.12 12.91
CA GLU A 274 -13.12 4.66 12.72
C GLU A 274 -12.39 3.96 13.86
N GLN A 275 -11.39 4.60 14.45
CA GLN A 275 -10.56 4.07 15.53
C GLN A 275 -10.87 4.68 16.90
N GLY A 276 -12.14 5.02 17.17
CA GLY A 276 -12.62 5.45 18.49
C GLY A 276 -12.29 6.88 18.86
N GLY A 277 -11.98 7.75 17.91
CA GLY A 277 -11.72 9.18 18.14
C GLY A 277 -10.31 9.50 18.62
N ARG A 278 -9.37 8.58 18.44
CA ARG A 278 -7.93 8.75 18.76
C ARG A 278 -7.30 9.85 17.92
N VAL A 279 -6.15 10.35 18.37
CA VAL A 279 -5.38 11.37 17.65
C VAL A 279 -4.84 10.80 16.32
N TYR A 280 -4.99 11.56 15.24
CA TYR A 280 -4.51 11.12 13.93
C TYR A 280 -2.98 11.08 13.90
N LEU A 281 -2.45 9.98 13.38
CA LEU A 281 -1.03 9.76 13.16
C LEU A 281 -0.84 9.24 11.74
N ALA A 282 0.05 9.87 10.98
CA ALA A 282 0.45 9.38 9.68
C ALA A 282 1.97 9.30 9.55
N LYS A 283 2.43 8.36 8.72
CA LYS A 283 3.77 8.39 8.15
C LYS A 283 3.64 8.77 6.68
N ASN A 284 4.38 9.80 6.27
CA ASN A 284 4.37 10.24 4.88
C ASN A 284 5.73 10.84 4.49
N ASN A 285 6.52 10.09 3.72
CA ASN A 285 7.85 10.54 3.29
C ASN A 285 7.79 11.75 2.34
N ASN A 286 6.64 11.97 1.67
CA ASN A 286 6.40 13.08 0.76
C ASN A 286 5.82 14.33 1.48
N ALA A 287 5.61 14.29 2.80
CA ALA A 287 4.98 15.38 3.54
C ALA A 287 5.73 16.71 3.40
N LEU A 288 7.06 16.68 3.22
CA LEU A 288 7.89 17.87 3.04
C LEU A 288 7.44 18.72 1.84
N LEU A 289 6.94 18.08 0.75
CA LEU A 289 6.47 18.75 -0.46
C LEU A 289 5.30 19.71 -0.24
N ARG A 290 4.57 19.56 0.85
CA ARG A 290 3.40 20.38 1.19
C ARG A 290 3.43 20.94 2.60
N TYR A 291 4.57 20.76 3.28
CA TYR A 291 4.72 21.17 4.66
C TYR A 291 4.38 22.64 4.88
N GLY A 292 4.93 23.54 4.05
CA GLY A 292 4.69 24.97 4.17
C GLY A 292 3.23 25.40 4.00
N SER A 293 2.42 24.59 3.29
CA SER A 293 0.98 24.79 3.17
C SER A 293 0.22 24.16 4.34
N LEU A 294 0.58 22.92 4.73
CA LEU A 294 -0.05 22.23 5.85
C LEU A 294 0.14 22.99 7.17
N SER A 295 1.34 23.49 7.44
CA SER A 295 1.63 24.23 8.67
C SER A 295 0.80 25.51 8.81
N LYS A 296 0.47 26.17 7.68
CA LYS A 296 -0.40 27.36 7.65
C LYS A 296 -1.87 27.01 7.90
N HIS A 297 -2.37 25.95 7.27
CA HIS A 297 -3.78 25.55 7.42
C HIS A 297 -4.05 24.87 8.78
N PHE A 298 -3.05 24.24 9.39
CA PHE A 298 -3.20 23.41 10.58
C PHE A 298 -2.19 23.81 11.68
N PRO A 299 -2.44 24.88 12.45
CA PRO A 299 -1.54 25.33 13.50
C PRO A 299 -1.28 24.30 14.61
N THR A 300 -2.21 23.36 14.79
CA THR A 300 -2.10 22.28 15.79
C THR A 300 -1.35 21.06 15.30
N MET A 301 -0.95 21.02 14.01
CA MET A 301 -0.12 19.98 13.44
C MET A 301 1.24 19.94 14.14
N ARG A 302 1.76 18.74 14.36
CA ARG A 302 3.17 18.52 14.65
C ARG A 302 3.73 17.56 13.61
N THR A 303 4.94 17.86 13.14
CA THR A 303 5.64 17.02 12.16
C THR A 303 6.99 16.65 12.76
N VAL A 304 7.24 15.36 12.94
CA VAL A 304 8.57 14.88 13.31
C VAL A 304 9.31 14.44 12.06
N VAL A 305 10.45 15.04 11.82
CA VAL A 305 11.36 14.73 10.72
C VAL A 305 12.52 13.92 11.26
N LEU A 306 12.59 12.65 10.86
CA LEU A 306 13.72 11.81 11.20
C LEU A 306 14.87 12.02 10.21
N PHE A 307 16.09 12.05 10.75
CA PHE A 307 17.31 12.07 9.97
C PHE A 307 18.33 11.08 10.57
N ARG A 308 19.26 10.65 9.77
CA ARG A 308 20.27 9.65 10.16
C ARG A 308 21.63 10.09 9.64
N GLN A 309 22.68 9.59 10.26
CA GLN A 309 24.06 9.85 9.81
C GLN A 309 24.18 9.57 8.30
N PRO A 310 24.67 10.56 7.51
CA PRO A 310 24.49 10.59 6.06
C PRO A 310 25.04 9.38 5.32
N ILE A 311 26.23 8.90 5.67
CA ILE A 311 26.87 7.76 4.96
C ILE A 311 26.05 6.48 5.11
N PHE A 312 25.58 6.17 6.33
CA PHE A 312 24.75 4.98 6.59
C PHE A 312 23.36 5.12 5.97
N HIS A 313 22.84 6.35 5.92
CA HIS A 313 21.54 6.62 5.32
C HIS A 313 21.59 6.45 3.80
N ALA A 314 22.57 7.08 3.15
CA ALA A 314 22.78 6.99 1.72
C ALA A 314 23.03 5.55 1.23
N ALA A 315 23.85 4.80 1.96
CA ALA A 315 24.08 3.38 1.67
C ALA A 315 22.79 2.55 1.79
N SER A 316 21.98 2.79 2.82
CA SER A 316 20.70 2.11 3.00
C SER A 316 19.67 2.47 1.90
N LEU A 317 19.71 3.70 1.37
CA LEU A 317 18.91 4.12 0.22
C LEU A 317 19.35 3.40 -1.05
N MET A 318 20.66 3.32 -1.30
CA MET A 318 21.25 2.65 -2.46
C MET A 318 20.90 1.15 -2.47
N GLU A 319 21.15 0.44 -1.37
CA GLU A 319 20.79 -0.97 -1.21
C GLU A 319 19.29 -1.23 -1.52
N MET A 320 18.43 -0.37 -0.99
CA MET A 320 16.99 -0.51 -1.20
C MET A 320 16.57 -0.21 -2.63
N HIS A 321 17.22 0.76 -3.29
CA HIS A 321 16.97 1.06 -4.69
C HIS A 321 17.29 -0.12 -5.61
N GLU A 322 18.42 -0.78 -5.39
CA GLU A 322 18.84 -1.99 -6.12
C GLU A 322 17.85 -3.13 -5.87
N HIS A 323 17.50 -3.36 -4.60
CA HIS A 323 16.55 -4.41 -4.22
C HIS A 323 15.17 -4.21 -4.89
N PHE A 324 14.61 -3.00 -4.82
CA PHE A 324 13.30 -2.71 -5.42
C PHE A 324 13.34 -2.76 -6.94
N SER A 325 14.43 -2.31 -7.57
CA SER A 325 14.59 -2.43 -9.03
C SER A 325 14.53 -3.89 -9.48
N ALA A 326 15.23 -4.78 -8.78
CA ALA A 326 15.23 -6.21 -9.06
C ALA A 326 13.87 -6.89 -8.79
N GLU A 327 13.17 -6.50 -7.73
CA GLU A 327 11.83 -7.05 -7.45
C GLU A 327 10.78 -6.56 -8.45
N GLN A 328 10.85 -5.31 -8.89
CA GLN A 328 9.94 -4.73 -9.88
C GLN A 328 10.12 -5.32 -11.28
N GLU A 329 11.34 -5.80 -11.63
CA GLU A 329 11.56 -6.57 -12.85
C GLU A 329 10.85 -7.93 -12.82
N LYS A 330 10.82 -8.57 -11.66
CA LYS A 330 10.19 -9.89 -11.47
C LYS A 330 8.66 -9.79 -11.37
N ASP A 331 8.16 -8.74 -10.72
CA ASP A 331 6.72 -8.54 -10.48
C ASP A 331 6.26 -7.12 -10.89
N PRO A 332 5.71 -6.94 -12.11
CA PRO A 332 5.18 -5.66 -12.56
C PRO A 332 4.01 -5.13 -11.70
N PHE A 333 3.30 -6.00 -10.98
CA PHE A 333 2.26 -5.56 -10.06
C PHE A 333 2.86 -4.81 -8.87
N PHE A 334 4.04 -5.20 -8.40
CA PHE A 334 4.73 -4.51 -7.32
C PHE A 334 5.06 -3.05 -7.70
N LEU A 335 5.55 -2.81 -8.93
CA LEU A 335 5.77 -1.45 -9.44
C LEU A 335 4.47 -0.63 -9.46
N THR A 336 3.39 -1.21 -10.00
CA THR A 336 2.08 -0.56 -10.08
C THR A 336 1.54 -0.24 -8.69
N TYR A 337 1.67 -1.16 -7.75
CA TYR A 337 1.25 -1.01 -6.36
C TYR A 337 1.97 0.15 -5.66
N MET A 338 3.30 0.23 -5.83
CA MET A 338 4.11 1.32 -5.27
C MET A 338 3.72 2.68 -5.86
N ASN A 339 3.41 2.74 -7.17
CA ASN A 339 2.93 3.96 -7.83
C ASN A 339 1.61 4.45 -7.24
N TRP A 340 0.64 3.57 -6.98
CA TRP A 340 -0.64 3.96 -6.36
C TRP A 340 -0.46 4.56 -4.98
N LEU A 341 0.48 4.03 -4.20
CA LEU A 341 0.75 4.51 -2.85
C LEU A 341 1.63 5.76 -2.79
N GLY A 342 2.14 6.22 -3.94
CA GLY A 342 3.04 7.38 -4.00
C GLY A 342 4.45 7.10 -3.47
N HIS A 343 4.87 5.84 -3.51
CA HIS A 343 6.21 5.41 -3.11
C HIS A 343 7.17 5.50 -4.30
N PHE A 344 7.83 6.62 -4.41
CA PHE A 344 8.78 6.95 -5.49
C PHE A 344 10.22 7.10 -5.00
N GLU A 345 10.51 6.58 -3.83
CA GLU A 345 11.81 6.70 -3.19
C GLU A 345 12.86 5.79 -3.83
N PHE A 346 12.41 4.66 -4.44
CA PHE A 346 13.27 3.58 -4.91
C PHE A 346 12.76 2.95 -6.19
N GLY A 347 13.63 2.12 -6.81
CA GLY A 347 13.28 1.26 -7.93
C GLY A 347 13.17 2.00 -9.26
N GLN A 348 12.50 1.37 -10.21
CA GLN A 348 12.36 1.85 -11.59
C GLN A 348 11.57 3.16 -11.69
N ASN A 349 10.73 3.47 -10.70
CA ASN A 349 9.94 4.70 -10.61
C ASN A 349 10.52 5.73 -9.64
N CYS A 350 11.80 5.59 -9.26
CA CYS A 350 12.47 6.53 -8.37
C CYS A 350 12.45 7.95 -8.94
N LYS A 351 11.99 8.92 -8.13
CA LYS A 351 11.85 10.33 -8.51
C LYS A 351 12.62 11.24 -7.57
N ALA A 352 13.06 12.37 -8.11
CA ALA A 352 13.68 13.44 -7.35
C ALA A 352 12.62 14.35 -6.72
N PHE A 353 12.94 14.93 -5.56
CA PHE A 353 12.18 16.05 -5.00
C PHE A 353 12.61 17.36 -5.69
N SER A 354 11.62 18.16 -6.05
CA SER A 354 11.81 19.49 -6.63
C SER A 354 11.05 20.52 -5.81
N PHE A 355 11.74 21.57 -5.36
CA PHE A 355 11.15 22.57 -4.48
C PHE A 355 10.87 23.88 -5.22
N ALA A 356 9.94 24.68 -4.67
CA ALA A 356 9.43 25.88 -5.32
C ALA A 356 10.47 26.99 -5.49
N ASP A 357 11.53 26.98 -4.68
CA ASP A 357 12.64 27.93 -4.76
C ASP A 357 13.68 27.57 -5.85
N GLY A 358 13.43 26.53 -6.62
CA GLY A 358 14.34 26.01 -7.64
C GLY A 358 15.42 25.06 -7.11
N SER A 359 15.47 24.86 -5.79
CA SER A 359 16.30 23.80 -5.21
C SER A 359 15.66 22.43 -5.39
N GLY A 360 16.41 21.37 -5.14
CA GLY A 360 15.87 20.01 -5.20
C GLY A 360 16.97 18.97 -5.34
N MET A 361 16.54 17.72 -5.42
CA MET A 361 17.43 16.60 -5.70
C MET A 361 17.86 16.62 -7.18
N PRO A 362 19.06 16.11 -7.49
CA PRO A 362 19.45 15.89 -8.89
C PRO A 362 18.43 15.02 -9.63
N ASP A 363 17.99 15.43 -10.81
CA ASP A 363 17.04 14.67 -11.63
C ASP A 363 17.62 13.35 -12.15
N LYS A 364 18.96 13.28 -12.26
CA LYS A 364 19.65 12.04 -12.63
C LYS A 364 19.33 10.92 -11.64
N LEU A 365 19.04 9.74 -12.15
CA LEU A 365 18.91 8.56 -11.29
C LEU A 365 20.22 8.32 -10.52
N PRO A 366 20.15 8.12 -9.21
CA PRO A 366 21.33 7.91 -8.38
C PRO A 366 21.92 6.52 -8.64
N VAL A 367 23.23 6.46 -8.86
CA VAL A 367 23.97 5.22 -9.12
C VAL A 367 25.07 4.99 -8.09
N THR A 368 25.70 6.07 -7.63
CA THR A 368 26.81 6.02 -6.70
C THR A 368 26.38 6.46 -5.30
N LEU A 369 27.20 6.16 -4.32
CA LEU A 369 26.98 6.62 -2.93
C LEU A 369 26.99 8.14 -2.86
N ASP A 370 27.81 8.82 -3.66
CA ASP A 370 27.83 10.28 -3.78
C ASP A 370 26.52 10.84 -4.32
N ASP A 371 25.91 10.21 -5.33
CA ASP A 371 24.60 10.61 -5.85
C ASP A 371 23.51 10.54 -4.76
N TRP A 372 23.56 9.51 -3.89
CA TRP A 372 22.64 9.38 -2.77
C TRP A 372 22.91 10.38 -1.65
N LEU A 373 24.18 10.72 -1.39
CA LEU A 373 24.55 11.78 -0.45
C LEU A 373 24.09 13.16 -0.94
N GLU A 374 24.21 13.45 -2.23
CA GLU A 374 23.70 14.72 -2.81
C GLU A 374 22.16 14.80 -2.68
N ARG A 375 21.43 13.72 -2.92
CA ARG A 375 19.98 13.67 -2.68
C ARG A 375 19.64 13.83 -1.20
N TRP A 376 20.41 13.23 -0.31
CA TRP A 376 20.27 13.38 1.14
C TRP A 376 20.46 14.85 1.54
N MET A 377 21.51 15.48 1.06
CA MET A 377 21.78 16.89 1.38
C MET A 377 20.67 17.80 0.88
N ALA A 378 20.23 17.67 -0.36
CA ALA A 378 19.15 18.48 -0.93
C ALA A 378 17.85 18.39 -0.11
N TYR A 379 17.48 17.19 0.34
CA TYR A 379 16.30 16.99 1.18
C TYR A 379 16.43 17.68 2.53
N TYR A 380 17.54 17.48 3.24
CA TYR A 380 17.69 18.02 4.61
C TYR A 380 18.06 19.49 4.65
N GLU A 381 18.65 20.04 3.60
CA GLU A 381 18.75 21.52 3.43
C GLU A 381 17.36 22.14 3.34
N ARG A 382 16.44 21.51 2.56
CA ARG A 382 15.05 21.98 2.51
C ARG A 382 14.34 21.84 3.85
N VAL A 383 14.59 20.79 4.61
CA VAL A 383 14.07 20.62 5.98
C VAL A 383 14.49 21.80 6.85
N LEU A 384 15.77 22.17 6.85
CA LEU A 384 16.26 23.31 7.63
C LEU A 384 15.65 24.63 7.15
N ALA A 385 15.48 24.80 5.85
CA ALA A 385 14.86 26.02 5.29
C ALA A 385 13.38 26.19 5.67
N LEU A 386 12.67 25.09 5.89
CA LEU A 386 11.25 25.09 6.29
C LEU A 386 11.03 24.96 7.81
N LYS A 387 12.10 24.79 8.60
CA LYS A 387 12.02 24.56 10.04
C LYS A 387 11.31 25.69 10.77
N ASP A 388 10.24 25.35 11.48
CA ASP A 388 9.46 26.20 12.35
C ASP A 388 9.11 25.48 13.66
N ASP A 389 8.28 26.07 14.51
CA ASP A 389 7.90 25.50 15.82
C ASP A 389 6.99 24.26 15.72
N GLN A 390 6.40 23.99 14.56
CA GLN A 390 5.57 22.80 14.32
C GLN A 390 6.42 21.60 13.86
N MET A 391 7.66 21.84 13.43
CA MET A 391 8.58 20.82 12.95
C MET A 391 9.57 20.42 14.04
N LEU A 392 9.57 19.15 14.41
CA LEU A 392 10.48 18.55 15.39
C LEU A 392 11.51 17.70 14.64
N LEU A 393 12.79 17.94 14.86
CA LEU A 393 13.85 17.12 14.26
C LEU A 393 14.30 16.05 15.26
N LEU A 394 14.50 14.81 14.79
CA LEU A 394 14.91 13.68 15.62
C LEU A 394 15.94 12.85 14.86
N SER A 395 17.15 12.73 15.40
CA SER A 395 18.14 11.83 14.83
C SER A 395 17.78 10.37 15.13
N TYR A 396 18.01 9.51 14.15
CA TYR A 396 17.80 8.06 14.30
C TYR A 396 18.66 7.49 15.41
N ASP A 397 19.90 7.95 15.52
CA ASP A 397 20.85 7.45 16.51
C ASP A 397 20.40 7.77 17.94
N ARG A 398 19.86 8.96 18.17
CA ARG A 398 19.32 9.34 19.47
C ARG A 398 17.99 8.63 19.76
N TYR A 399 17.13 8.52 18.76
CA TYR A 399 15.90 7.73 18.86
C TYR A 399 16.20 6.28 19.26
N CYS A 400 17.21 5.64 18.66
CA CYS A 400 17.57 4.27 19.01
C CYS A 400 18.12 4.13 20.47
N LYS A 401 18.80 5.15 20.96
CA LYS A 401 19.32 5.17 22.33
C LYS A 401 18.24 5.45 23.38
N GLN A 402 17.30 6.33 23.05
CA GLN A 402 16.29 6.86 23.97
C GLN A 402 14.88 6.82 23.35
N PRO A 403 14.38 5.63 22.92
CA PRO A 403 13.09 5.54 22.21
C PRO A 403 11.90 5.94 23.09
N GLY A 404 11.94 5.64 24.39
CA GLY A 404 10.89 6.02 25.35
C GLY A 404 10.75 7.54 25.46
N GLU A 405 11.87 8.23 25.68
CA GLU A 405 11.88 9.70 25.78
C GLU A 405 11.42 10.38 24.49
N ALA A 406 11.85 9.86 23.33
CA ALA A 406 11.41 10.37 22.04
C ALA A 406 9.88 10.24 21.87
N VAL A 407 9.30 9.11 22.25
CA VAL A 407 7.84 8.89 22.24
C VAL A 407 7.16 9.86 23.20
N GLU A 408 7.64 10.02 24.43
CA GLU A 408 7.05 10.93 25.41
C GLU A 408 7.04 12.39 24.96
N VAL A 409 8.13 12.88 24.37
CA VAL A 409 8.18 14.24 23.82
C VAL A 409 7.14 14.42 22.72
N LEU A 410 6.96 13.42 21.86
CA LEU A 410 5.98 13.47 20.75
C LEU A 410 4.54 13.37 21.26
N LEU A 411 4.26 12.57 22.28
CA LEU A 411 2.95 12.53 22.94
C LEU A 411 2.60 13.90 23.55
N ASN A 412 3.52 14.49 24.28
CA ASN A 412 3.35 15.82 24.88
C ASN A 412 3.12 16.89 23.80
N ALA A 413 3.85 16.82 22.67
CA ALA A 413 3.72 17.79 21.57
C ALA A 413 2.32 17.83 20.95
N VAL A 414 1.53 16.75 21.06
CA VAL A 414 0.13 16.66 20.61
C VAL A 414 -0.88 16.62 21.76
N GLY A 415 -0.44 16.89 22.99
CA GLY A 415 -1.31 16.97 24.16
C GLY A 415 -1.86 15.62 24.64
N LEU A 416 -1.14 14.53 24.40
CA LEU A 416 -1.51 13.20 24.88
C LEU A 416 -0.82 12.86 26.20
N PRO A 417 -1.43 12.00 27.02
CA PRO A 417 -0.80 11.54 28.26
C PRO A 417 0.43 10.68 28.00
N SER A 418 1.31 10.59 28.98
CA SER A 418 2.46 9.67 28.98
C SER A 418 2.02 8.23 28.80
N SER A 419 2.91 7.43 28.23
CA SER A 419 2.71 6.00 27.96
C SER A 419 3.57 5.15 28.87
N ASP A 420 3.00 4.08 29.42
CA ASP A 420 3.75 3.10 30.26
C ASP A 420 4.55 2.07 29.43
N LEU A 421 4.74 2.32 28.13
CA LEU A 421 5.48 1.40 27.27
C LEU A 421 6.96 1.39 27.61
N ALA A 422 7.47 0.24 28.07
CA ALA A 422 8.89 0.01 28.24
C ALA A 422 9.55 -0.22 26.88
N LEU A 423 10.12 0.84 26.29
CA LEU A 423 10.83 0.77 25.03
C LEU A 423 12.33 0.61 25.28
N GLY A 424 12.88 -0.55 24.93
CA GLY A 424 14.31 -0.83 25.03
C GLY A 424 15.12 -0.09 23.95
N ALA A 425 16.33 0.35 24.33
CA ALA A 425 17.28 0.87 23.37
C ALA A 425 17.65 -0.19 22.33
N HIS A 426 17.90 0.24 21.11
CA HIS A 426 18.31 -0.59 19.99
C HIS A 426 19.63 -0.08 19.44
N GLN A 427 20.60 -0.97 19.28
CA GLN A 427 21.87 -0.64 18.63
C GLN A 427 21.86 -1.21 17.22
N ASN A 428 22.18 -0.37 16.25
CA ASN A 428 22.34 -0.76 14.86
C ASN A 428 23.82 -0.64 14.49
N GLU A 429 24.58 -1.69 14.84
CA GLU A 429 26.00 -1.77 14.48
C GLU A 429 26.13 -2.28 13.05
N ARG A 430 26.45 -1.39 12.14
CA ARG A 430 26.82 -1.73 10.77
C ARG A 430 28.23 -1.21 10.49
N PRO A 431 29.04 -1.92 9.71
CA PRO A 431 30.33 -1.40 9.27
C PRO A 431 30.11 -0.11 8.46
N GLU A 432 31.06 0.80 8.53
CA GLU A 432 30.99 2.05 7.77
C GLU A 432 31.05 1.74 6.27
N PRO A 433 30.09 2.26 5.48
CA PRO A 433 30.07 2.05 4.03
C PRO A 433 31.27 2.72 3.36
N GLU A 434 31.85 2.05 2.38
CA GLU A 434 32.94 2.57 1.55
C GLU A 434 32.41 3.10 0.19
N GLY A 435 33.18 3.99 -0.44
CA GLY A 435 32.90 4.44 -1.82
C GLY A 435 32.36 5.85 -1.94
N ALA A 436 32.21 6.59 -0.84
CA ALA A 436 31.94 8.03 -0.89
C ALA A 436 33.23 8.84 -1.09
N SER A 437 33.17 9.91 -1.88
CA SER A 437 34.27 10.87 -1.98
C SER A 437 34.41 11.69 -0.68
N GLU A 438 35.64 11.98 -0.26
CA GLU A 438 35.89 12.75 0.97
C GLU A 438 35.20 14.13 0.97
N GLU A 439 35.14 14.78 -0.19
CA GLU A 439 34.52 16.09 -0.32
C GLU A 439 33.01 16.04 -0.09
N VAL A 440 32.30 15.12 -0.75
CA VAL A 440 30.84 14.97 -0.64
C VAL A 440 30.48 14.54 0.78
N LEU A 441 31.23 13.58 1.36
CA LEU A 441 31.00 13.12 2.73
C LEU A 441 31.19 14.25 3.74
N ARG A 442 32.25 15.05 3.61
CA ARG A 442 32.53 16.20 4.50
C ARG A 442 31.38 17.24 4.45
N ARG A 443 30.83 17.53 3.27
CA ARG A 443 29.67 18.43 3.11
C ARG A 443 28.43 17.86 3.77
N ALA A 444 28.17 16.55 3.58
CA ALA A 444 27.04 15.86 4.19
C ALA A 444 27.14 15.84 5.72
N LEU A 445 28.32 15.60 6.27
CA LEU A 445 28.57 15.62 7.73
C LEU A 445 28.38 17.04 8.31
N ALA A 446 28.86 18.07 7.62
CA ALA A 446 28.61 19.45 8.04
C ALA A 446 27.12 19.82 8.09
N LEU A 447 26.31 19.29 7.15
CA LEU A 447 24.87 19.46 7.20
C LEU A 447 24.23 18.63 8.34
N TYR A 448 24.73 17.43 8.59
CA TYR A 448 24.28 16.60 9.71
C TYR A 448 24.49 17.29 11.06
N ASP A 449 25.65 17.91 11.26
CA ASP A 449 25.94 18.69 12.47
C ASP A 449 24.96 19.86 12.64
N ARG A 450 24.60 20.53 11.54
CA ARG A 450 23.58 21.61 11.57
C ARG A 450 22.20 21.06 11.96
N LEU A 451 21.81 19.87 11.50
CA LEU A 451 20.56 19.21 11.90
C LEU A 451 20.54 18.89 13.39
N LEU A 452 21.66 18.40 13.93
CA LEU A 452 21.81 18.08 15.36
C LEU A 452 21.61 19.32 16.27
N ILE A 453 22.03 20.52 15.81
CA ILE A 453 21.81 21.78 16.56
C ILE A 453 20.30 22.07 16.73
N HIS A 454 19.48 21.66 15.76
CA HIS A 454 18.04 21.89 15.76
C HIS A 454 17.23 20.67 16.24
N GLU A 455 17.90 19.65 16.73
CA GLU A 455 17.24 18.45 17.23
C GLU A 455 16.36 18.75 18.44
N MET A 456 15.19 18.13 18.50
CA MET A 456 14.29 18.30 19.64
C MET A 456 14.96 17.82 20.94
N PRO A 457 14.81 18.54 22.06
CA PRO A 457 15.36 18.10 23.34
C PRO A 457 14.63 16.82 23.76
N LEU A 458 15.37 15.75 23.99
CA LEU A 458 14.91 14.61 24.79
C LEU A 458 15.35 14.89 26.23
N GLY A 459 14.60 14.44 27.22
CA GLY A 459 14.88 14.69 28.63
C GLY A 459 16.34 14.42 29.00
N ALA A 460 16.83 15.17 29.99
CA ALA A 460 18.20 15.03 30.51
C ALA A 460 18.32 13.83 31.46
#